data_1e2901d86473c4d3da9767199f8775c4
#
_entry.id   1e2901d86473c4d3da9767199f8775c4
#
_cell.length_a   1.000
_cell.length_b   1.000
_cell.length_c   1.000
_cell.angle_alpha   90.00
_cell.angle_beta   90.00
_cell.angle_gamma   90.00
#
_symmetry.space_group_name_H-M   'P 1'
#
loop_
_entity.id
_entity.type
_entity.pdbx_description
1 polymer ?
#
loop_
_entity_poly.entity_id
_entity_poly.type
_entity_poly.pdbx_seq_one_letter_code
_entity_poly.pdbx_strand_id
1 'polypeptide(L)'
;MPASPIPNNPPEVSAPFLDSLTALPTYDTTVFAGSLVEFIIDGVDNDLYNGNTPQELVMEVSGGQFADDFLTVSNCLNPPCATFNNAAGVPAPFSNFGTVSGIFRWQTSCNHIAANIGCGQTSNVFTFLIKVYDDFCPANGIKFATIKVTVLPLPIDISPDIRCVSVQENGDVK
;
A
#
# COMPACT_ATOMS: atom_id res chain seq x y z
N MET A 1 1.21 -37.63 28.80
CA MET A 1 2.22 -36.76 28.18
C MET A 1 1.51 -35.48 27.82
N PRO A 2 2.04 -34.29 28.14
CA PRO A 2 1.47 -33.06 27.61
C PRO A 2 1.56 -33.13 26.10
N ALA A 3 0.48 -32.73 25.42
CA ALA A 3 0.49 -32.61 23.98
C ALA A 3 1.60 -31.60 23.57
N SER A 4 2.37 -31.95 22.56
CA SER A 4 3.35 -31.02 22.00
C SER A 4 2.59 -29.76 21.57
N PRO A 5 3.08 -28.55 21.88
CA PRO A 5 2.41 -27.34 21.42
C PRO A 5 2.33 -27.38 19.90
N ILE A 6 1.15 -27.08 19.37
CA ILE A 6 0.95 -26.91 17.92
C ILE A 6 1.80 -25.70 17.51
N PRO A 7 2.75 -25.86 16.57
CA PRO A 7 3.53 -24.73 16.11
C PRO A 7 2.61 -23.76 15.37
N ASN A 8 2.75 -22.45 15.64
CA ASN A 8 2.12 -21.38 14.89
C ASN A 8 3.19 -20.59 14.13
N ASN A 9 3.05 -20.47 12.83
CA ASN A 9 3.93 -19.67 12.00
C ASN A 9 3.24 -18.34 11.68
N PRO A 10 4.01 -17.25 11.51
CA PRO A 10 3.42 -16.01 11.02
C PRO A 10 2.83 -16.18 9.61
N PRO A 11 1.72 -15.50 9.28
CA PRO A 11 1.18 -15.47 7.93
C PRO A 11 2.23 -15.05 6.91
N GLU A 12 2.09 -15.52 5.68
CA GLU A 12 2.87 -15.04 4.54
C GLU A 12 2.13 -13.90 3.84
N VAL A 13 2.86 -12.88 3.38
CA VAL A 13 2.31 -11.77 2.61
C VAL A 13 2.99 -11.72 1.25
N SER A 14 2.21 -11.76 0.18
CA SER A 14 2.72 -11.73 -1.20
C SER A 14 3.24 -10.34 -1.57
N ALA A 15 4.39 -10.29 -2.24
CA ALA A 15 4.88 -9.05 -2.82
C ALA A 15 4.13 -8.74 -4.12
N PRO A 16 3.58 -7.53 -4.29
CA PRO A 16 2.69 -7.23 -5.41
C PRO A 16 3.40 -6.88 -6.71
N PHE A 17 4.70 -6.63 -6.67
CA PHE A 17 5.46 -6.18 -7.84
C PHE A 17 6.57 -7.17 -8.19
N LEU A 18 7.10 -7.03 -9.40
CA LEU A 18 8.34 -7.68 -9.84
C LEU A 18 9.39 -6.60 -10.08
N ASP A 19 10.59 -6.83 -9.58
CA ASP A 19 11.73 -5.99 -9.90
C ASP A 19 12.06 -6.10 -11.39
N SER A 20 12.20 -4.96 -12.05
CA SER A 20 12.36 -4.90 -13.52
C SER A 20 13.69 -5.48 -14.04
N LEU A 21 14.70 -5.60 -13.18
CA LEU A 21 16.01 -6.09 -13.56
C LEU A 21 16.19 -7.57 -13.22
N THR A 22 15.68 -7.99 -12.05
CA THR A 22 15.90 -9.33 -11.52
C THR A 22 14.69 -10.25 -11.70
N ALA A 23 13.51 -9.70 -12.03
CA ALA A 23 12.22 -10.38 -12.06
C ALA A 23 11.84 -11.07 -10.72
N LEU A 24 12.45 -10.65 -9.61
CA LEU A 24 12.11 -11.15 -8.29
C LEU A 24 10.95 -10.35 -7.68
N PRO A 25 10.12 -10.99 -6.83
CA PRO A 25 9.07 -10.30 -6.11
C PRO A 25 9.63 -9.15 -5.26
N THR A 26 8.99 -7.99 -5.32
CA THR A 26 9.38 -6.79 -4.58
C THR A 26 8.16 -6.03 -4.05
N TYR A 27 8.38 -5.28 -2.97
CA TYR A 27 7.41 -4.36 -2.39
C TYR A 27 7.62 -2.90 -2.85
N ASP A 28 8.61 -2.67 -3.71
CA ASP A 28 8.98 -1.35 -4.19
C ASP A 28 8.48 -1.15 -5.63
N THR A 29 7.95 0.03 -5.92
CA THR A 29 7.59 0.43 -7.29
C THR A 29 7.88 1.89 -7.53
N THR A 30 7.99 2.27 -8.81
CA THR A 30 8.23 3.64 -9.24
C THR A 30 7.22 4.01 -10.30
N VAL A 31 6.57 5.16 -10.14
CA VAL A 31 5.54 5.67 -11.05
C VAL A 31 5.75 7.15 -11.32
N PHE A 32 5.19 7.67 -12.41
CA PHE A 32 5.14 9.10 -12.65
C PHE A 32 3.91 9.73 -11.97
N ALA A 33 4.03 10.99 -11.58
CA ALA A 33 2.88 11.77 -11.10
C ALA A 33 1.75 11.73 -12.13
N GLY A 34 0.51 11.51 -11.67
CA GLY A 34 -0.65 11.30 -12.53
C GLY A 34 -0.98 9.83 -12.84
N SER A 35 -0.14 8.88 -12.45
CA SER A 35 -0.41 7.45 -12.63
C SER A 35 -1.37 6.92 -11.57
N LEU A 36 -2.24 5.99 -11.97
CA LEU A 36 -2.98 5.15 -11.03
C LEU A 36 -2.09 3.99 -10.60
N VAL A 37 -1.91 3.84 -9.28
CA VAL A 37 -1.25 2.68 -8.67
C VAL A 37 -2.34 1.76 -8.12
N GLU A 38 -2.45 0.56 -8.68
CA GLU A 38 -3.42 -0.43 -8.24
C GLU A 38 -2.77 -1.81 -8.20
N PHE A 39 -2.94 -2.51 -7.08
CA PHE A 39 -2.45 -3.88 -6.91
C PHE A 39 -3.22 -4.61 -5.81
N ILE A 40 -3.08 -5.93 -5.80
CA ILE A 40 -3.64 -6.80 -4.76
C ILE A 40 -2.51 -7.28 -3.86
N ILE A 41 -2.79 -7.37 -2.57
CA ILE A 41 -1.94 -8.04 -1.58
C ILE A 41 -2.75 -9.14 -0.93
N ASP A 42 -2.15 -10.32 -0.91
CA ASP A 42 -2.71 -11.49 -0.24
C ASP A 42 -1.88 -11.82 1.00
N GLY A 43 -2.58 -12.06 2.10
CA GLY A 43 -2.06 -12.70 3.30
C GLY A 43 -2.56 -14.14 3.35
N VAL A 44 -1.67 -15.11 3.54
CA VAL A 44 -2.01 -16.54 3.58
C VAL A 44 -1.44 -17.17 4.83
N ASP A 45 -2.24 -17.99 5.48
CA ASP A 45 -1.81 -18.84 6.56
C ASP A 45 -2.32 -20.28 6.33
N ASN A 46 -1.39 -21.23 6.36
CA ASN A 46 -1.70 -22.63 6.18
C ASN A 46 -1.83 -23.37 7.52
N ASP A 47 -1.62 -22.68 8.63
CA ASP A 47 -1.75 -23.27 9.97
C ASP A 47 -3.23 -23.46 10.31
N LEU A 48 -3.53 -24.55 11.00
CA LEU A 48 -4.88 -24.96 11.31
C LEU A 48 -5.07 -25.16 12.81
N TYR A 49 -6.18 -24.71 13.35
CA TYR A 49 -6.63 -25.11 14.67
C TYR A 49 -6.95 -26.62 14.67
N ASN A 50 -6.37 -27.33 15.58
CA ASN A 50 -6.61 -28.79 15.75
C ASN A 50 -6.51 -29.58 14.42
N GLY A 51 -5.72 -29.09 13.46
CA GLY A 51 -5.49 -29.73 12.18
C GLY A 51 -6.63 -29.67 11.16
N ASN A 52 -7.72 -28.95 11.42
CA ASN A 52 -8.90 -28.94 10.54
C ASN A 52 -9.51 -27.57 10.29
N THR A 53 -9.33 -26.59 11.17
CA THR A 53 -9.99 -25.29 11.07
C THR A 53 -8.96 -24.22 10.72
N PRO A 54 -9.09 -23.52 9.58
CA PRO A 54 -8.22 -22.39 9.26
C PRO A 54 -8.30 -21.31 10.34
N GLN A 55 -7.17 -20.66 10.58
CA GLN A 55 -7.10 -19.50 11.46
C GLN A 55 -7.74 -18.27 10.78
N GLU A 56 -8.31 -17.38 11.56
CA GLU A 56 -8.80 -16.10 11.05
C GLU A 56 -7.61 -15.15 10.90
N LEU A 57 -7.45 -14.61 9.69
CA LEU A 57 -6.46 -13.59 9.37
C LEU A 57 -7.09 -12.23 9.37
N VAL A 58 -6.47 -11.27 10.03
CA VAL A 58 -6.85 -9.86 9.99
C VAL A 58 -5.80 -9.07 9.22
N MET A 59 -6.24 -8.23 8.31
CA MET A 59 -5.37 -7.33 7.54
C MET A 59 -5.66 -5.87 7.91
N GLU A 60 -4.62 -5.19 8.37
CA GLU A 60 -4.63 -3.78 8.77
C GLU A 60 -3.63 -2.98 7.93
N VAL A 61 -3.88 -1.69 7.78
CA VAL A 61 -2.97 -0.78 7.07
C VAL A 61 -2.69 0.46 7.90
N SER A 62 -1.51 1.03 7.68
CA SER A 62 -1.15 2.34 8.22
C SER A 62 -0.23 3.11 7.28
N GLY A 63 -0.31 4.43 7.35
CA GLY A 63 0.45 5.35 6.53
C GLY A 63 -0.28 6.67 6.41
N GLY A 64 0.46 7.79 6.39
CA GLY A 64 -0.12 9.13 6.34
C GLY A 64 -0.86 9.45 5.02
N GLN A 65 -0.77 8.56 4.02
CA GLN A 65 -1.39 8.74 2.72
C GLN A 65 -2.72 7.99 2.57
N PHE A 66 -3.11 7.16 3.53
CA PHE A 66 -4.39 6.45 3.50
C PHE A 66 -5.56 7.33 3.92
N ALA A 67 -6.71 7.09 3.28
CA ALA A 67 -8.03 7.54 3.70
C ALA A 67 -9.04 6.39 3.59
N ASP A 68 -10.18 6.54 4.26
CA ASP A 68 -11.22 5.51 4.31
C ASP A 68 -11.96 5.35 2.98
N ASP A 69 -11.93 6.38 2.13
CA ASP A 69 -12.66 6.45 0.87
C ASP A 69 -11.79 7.06 -0.24
N PHE A 70 -11.78 6.43 -1.41
CA PHE A 70 -11.06 6.92 -2.60
C PHE A 70 -11.62 8.27 -3.12
N LEU A 71 -12.84 8.60 -2.78
CA LEU A 71 -13.50 9.83 -3.20
C LEU A 71 -13.36 10.98 -2.19
N THR A 72 -13.00 10.66 -0.94
CA THR A 72 -12.87 11.66 0.12
C THR A 72 -11.47 12.26 0.11
N VAL A 73 -11.33 13.45 -0.41
CA VAL A 73 -10.07 14.15 -0.70
C VAL A 73 -9.33 14.67 0.54
N SER A 74 -9.86 14.47 1.77
CA SER A 74 -9.50 15.36 2.89
C SER A 74 -8.82 14.72 4.10
N ASN A 75 -8.54 13.43 4.16
CA ASN A 75 -8.07 12.78 5.39
C ASN A 75 -6.61 12.29 5.36
N CYS A 76 -5.90 12.42 4.25
CA CYS A 76 -4.49 12.08 4.15
C CYS A 76 -3.59 13.32 4.10
N LEU A 77 -2.28 13.12 4.26
CA LEU A 77 -1.30 14.21 4.27
C LEU A 77 -1.22 14.96 2.94
N ASN A 78 -1.32 14.25 1.81
CA ASN A 78 -1.22 14.81 0.47
C ASN A 78 -2.30 14.21 -0.43
N PRO A 79 -3.45 14.87 -0.64
CA PRO A 79 -4.48 14.39 -1.56
C PRO A 79 -4.01 14.42 -3.04
N PRO A 80 -4.53 13.49 -3.88
CA PRO A 80 -5.49 12.43 -3.63
C PRO A 80 -4.96 11.31 -2.73
N CYS A 81 -5.85 10.76 -1.90
CA CYS A 81 -5.50 9.76 -0.90
C CYS A 81 -5.46 8.35 -1.49
N ALA A 82 -4.70 7.47 -0.85
CA ALA A 82 -4.74 6.03 -1.12
C ALA A 82 -5.86 5.37 -0.33
N THR A 83 -6.41 4.29 -0.87
CA THR A 83 -7.36 3.41 -0.19
C THR A 83 -6.86 1.98 -0.18
N PHE A 84 -7.34 1.21 0.80
CA PHE A 84 -7.08 -0.21 0.87
C PHE A 84 -8.34 -0.93 1.35
N ASN A 85 -8.99 -1.64 0.43
CA ASN A 85 -10.29 -2.24 0.66
C ASN A 85 -10.26 -3.73 0.30
N ASN A 86 -11.15 -4.52 0.90
CA ASN A 86 -11.40 -5.87 0.41
C ASN A 86 -12.20 -5.87 -0.91
N ALA A 87 -12.43 -7.05 -1.49
CA ALA A 87 -13.18 -7.19 -2.75
C ALA A 87 -14.64 -6.71 -2.67
N ALA A 88 -15.22 -6.62 -1.46
CA ALA A 88 -16.55 -6.06 -1.24
C ALA A 88 -16.54 -4.52 -1.07
N GLY A 89 -15.39 -3.89 -1.16
CA GLY A 89 -15.22 -2.44 -0.99
C GLY A 89 -15.17 -1.99 0.48
N VAL A 90 -15.05 -2.92 1.43
CA VAL A 90 -14.92 -2.59 2.85
C VAL A 90 -13.49 -2.15 3.14
N PRO A 91 -13.27 -0.97 3.74
CA PRO A 91 -11.93 -0.50 4.10
C PRO A 91 -11.31 -1.36 5.21
N ALA A 92 -9.99 -1.39 5.25
CA ALA A 92 -9.27 -2.06 6.33
C ALA A 92 -9.56 -1.37 7.71
N PRO A 93 -9.60 -2.14 8.83
CA PRO A 93 -9.25 -3.56 8.92
C PRO A 93 -10.39 -4.48 8.45
N PHE A 94 -10.02 -5.59 7.85
CA PHE A 94 -10.96 -6.67 7.48
C PHE A 94 -10.31 -8.04 7.71
N SER A 95 -11.13 -9.09 7.81
CA SER A 95 -10.66 -10.44 8.10
C SER A 95 -11.25 -11.49 7.16
N ASN A 96 -10.59 -12.62 7.10
CA ASN A 96 -11.09 -13.83 6.46
C ASN A 96 -10.30 -15.05 6.94
N PHE A 97 -10.82 -16.27 6.72
CA PHE A 97 -10.19 -17.50 7.18
C PHE A 97 -9.16 -18.03 6.18
N GLY A 98 -7.96 -18.33 6.65
CA GLY A 98 -6.84 -18.94 5.92
C GLY A 98 -6.20 -18.03 4.85
N THR A 99 -6.96 -17.16 4.22
CA THR A 99 -6.46 -16.20 3.23
C THR A 99 -7.25 -14.90 3.31
N VAL A 100 -6.55 -13.77 3.37
CA VAL A 100 -7.13 -12.44 3.36
C VAL A 100 -6.54 -11.62 2.23
N SER A 101 -7.37 -10.90 1.46
CA SER A 101 -6.93 -10.13 0.29
C SER A 101 -7.39 -8.69 0.37
N GLY A 102 -6.48 -7.77 0.07
CA GLY A 102 -6.75 -6.34 0.00
C GLY A 102 -6.35 -5.73 -1.34
N ILE A 103 -7.14 -4.78 -1.80
CA ILE A 103 -6.91 -4.02 -3.03
C ILE A 103 -6.44 -2.63 -2.66
N PHE A 104 -5.20 -2.32 -3.02
CA PHE A 104 -4.65 -0.98 -2.91
C PHE A 104 -5.00 -0.17 -4.15
N ARG A 105 -5.43 1.08 -3.95
CA ARG A 105 -5.66 2.05 -5.02
C ARG A 105 -5.17 3.42 -4.63
N TRP A 106 -4.40 4.04 -5.51
CA TRP A 106 -3.92 5.40 -5.31
C TRP A 106 -3.73 6.13 -6.63
N GLN A 107 -4.46 7.21 -6.81
CA GLN A 107 -4.26 8.13 -7.91
C GLN A 107 -3.16 9.12 -7.53
N THR A 108 -1.96 8.97 -8.10
CA THR A 108 -0.89 9.93 -7.86
C THR A 108 -1.16 11.26 -8.58
N SER A 109 -0.53 12.32 -8.13
CA SER A 109 -0.67 13.66 -8.71
C SER A 109 0.60 14.49 -8.48
N CYS A 110 0.63 15.71 -8.99
CA CYS A 110 1.74 16.64 -8.75
C CYS A 110 1.91 17.01 -7.26
N ASN A 111 0.89 16.84 -6.43
CA ASN A 111 1.02 17.03 -4.97
C ASN A 111 1.91 15.98 -4.30
N HIS A 112 2.22 14.88 -4.99
CA HIS A 112 3.03 13.78 -4.49
C HIS A 112 4.50 13.85 -4.89
N ILE A 113 4.92 14.89 -5.62
CA ILE A 113 6.34 15.13 -5.90
C ILE A 113 6.90 16.17 -4.94
N ALA A 114 8.18 16.06 -4.63
CA ALA A 114 8.86 17.04 -3.80
C ALA A 114 9.26 18.27 -4.63
N ALA A 115 9.05 19.46 -4.09
CA ALA A 115 9.57 20.70 -4.64
C ALA A 115 10.89 21.03 -3.95
N ASN A 116 11.94 21.23 -4.72
CA ASN A 116 13.24 21.68 -4.20
C ASN A 116 13.53 23.08 -4.74
N ILE A 117 13.73 24.03 -3.82
CA ILE A 117 14.09 25.41 -4.16
C ILE A 117 15.50 25.39 -4.77
N GLY A 118 15.58 25.58 -6.07
CA GLY A 118 16.85 25.60 -6.83
C GLY A 118 17.08 24.42 -7.77
N CYS A 119 16.42 23.27 -7.53
CA CYS A 119 16.54 22.08 -8.40
C CYS A 119 15.23 21.72 -9.12
N GLY A 120 14.15 22.47 -8.89
CA GLY A 120 12.83 22.17 -9.46
C GLY A 120 12.12 21.02 -8.77
N GLN A 121 11.33 20.26 -9.52
CA GLN A 121 10.58 19.12 -9.00
C GLN A 121 11.47 17.88 -8.92
N THR A 122 11.41 17.20 -7.79
CA THR A 122 12.17 15.95 -7.54
C THR A 122 11.21 14.82 -7.15
N SER A 123 11.71 13.59 -7.24
CA SER A 123 10.98 12.41 -6.79
C SER A 123 10.68 12.48 -5.30
N ASN A 124 9.57 11.87 -4.91
CA ASN A 124 9.21 11.66 -3.50
C ASN A 124 8.86 10.20 -3.25
N VAL A 125 9.08 9.72 -2.03
CA VAL A 125 8.86 8.33 -1.65
C VAL A 125 7.77 8.26 -0.60
N PHE A 126 6.76 7.43 -0.86
CA PHE A 126 5.66 7.15 0.05
C PHE A 126 5.75 5.71 0.54
N THR A 127 5.50 5.55 1.83
CA THR A 127 5.58 4.25 2.50
C THR A 127 4.22 3.89 3.07
N PHE A 128 3.77 2.68 2.75
CA PHE A 128 2.51 2.10 3.21
C PHE A 128 2.83 0.83 3.98
N LEU A 129 2.38 0.73 5.22
CA LEU A 129 2.58 -0.44 6.05
C LEU A 129 1.31 -1.29 6.04
N ILE A 130 1.47 -2.56 5.71
CA ILE A 130 0.43 -3.58 5.78
C ILE A 130 0.82 -4.56 6.85
N LYS A 131 -0.10 -4.85 7.76
CA LYS A 131 0.06 -5.81 8.84
C LYS A 131 -0.97 -6.91 8.66
N VAL A 132 -0.52 -8.15 8.65
CA VAL A 132 -1.38 -9.34 8.66
C VAL A 132 -1.07 -10.13 9.92
N TYR A 133 -2.09 -10.55 10.63
CA TYR A 133 -1.93 -11.39 11.81
C TYR A 133 -3.08 -12.39 11.91
N ASP A 134 -2.77 -13.54 12.53
CA ASP A 134 -3.72 -14.58 12.84
C ASP A 134 -4.36 -14.39 14.22
N ASP A 135 -5.37 -15.19 14.54
CA ASP A 135 -6.05 -15.22 15.83
C ASP A 135 -5.58 -16.36 16.74
N PHE A 136 -4.40 -16.96 16.49
CA PHE A 136 -3.91 -18.10 17.24
C PHE A 136 -3.64 -17.76 18.70
N CYS A 137 -4.12 -18.63 19.60
CA CYS A 137 -3.89 -18.51 21.04
C CYS A 137 -2.85 -19.59 21.48
N PRO A 138 -1.82 -19.26 22.28
CA PRO A 138 -1.69 -18.05 23.12
C PRO A 138 -0.95 -16.87 22.49
N ALA A 139 -0.40 -17.00 21.27
CA ALA A 139 0.38 -15.93 20.65
C ALA A 139 0.11 -15.89 19.14
N ASN A 140 -0.38 -14.76 18.68
CA ASN A 140 -0.64 -14.49 17.27
C ASN A 140 0.66 -14.47 16.45
N GLY A 141 0.64 -15.09 15.28
CA GLY A 141 1.63 -14.87 14.25
C GLY A 141 1.39 -13.51 13.59
N ILE A 142 2.43 -12.72 13.39
CA ILE A 142 2.31 -11.37 12.81
C ILE A 142 3.32 -11.20 11.69
N LYS A 143 2.85 -10.68 10.55
CA LYS A 143 3.68 -10.31 9.40
C LYS A 143 3.45 -8.86 9.02
N PHE A 144 4.54 -8.15 8.75
CA PHE A 144 4.52 -6.81 8.19
C PHE A 144 5.06 -6.82 6.76
N ALA A 145 4.40 -6.09 5.88
CA ALA A 145 4.88 -5.75 4.56
C ALA A 145 4.92 -4.23 4.41
N THR A 146 6.04 -3.71 3.93
CA THR A 146 6.22 -2.28 3.70
C THR A 146 6.26 -2.03 2.20
N ILE A 147 5.19 -1.45 1.67
CA ILE A 147 5.11 -1.03 0.28
C ILE A 147 5.75 0.34 0.14
N LYS A 148 6.67 0.47 -0.82
CA LYS A 148 7.31 1.74 -1.13
C LYS A 148 6.97 2.15 -2.56
N VAL A 149 6.35 3.32 -2.70
CA VAL A 149 6.02 3.91 -4.01
C VAL A 149 6.83 5.18 -4.19
N THR A 150 7.71 5.18 -5.18
CA THR A 150 8.46 6.36 -5.59
C THR A 150 7.68 7.08 -6.69
N VAL A 151 7.30 8.33 -6.44
CA VAL A 151 6.61 9.17 -7.43
C VAL A 151 7.64 10.09 -8.08
N LEU A 152 7.81 9.94 -9.38
CA LEU A 152 8.69 10.77 -10.20
C LEU A 152 7.92 11.96 -10.78
N PRO A 153 8.57 13.11 -10.98
CA PRO A 153 8.02 14.16 -11.82
C PRO A 153 7.85 13.63 -13.24
N LEU A 154 6.86 14.17 -13.96
CA LEU A 154 6.69 13.86 -15.38
C LEU A 154 7.99 14.17 -16.13
N PRO A 155 8.43 13.32 -17.06
CA PRO A 155 9.55 13.63 -17.91
C PRO A 155 9.26 14.95 -18.65
N ILE A 156 10.25 15.81 -18.74
CA ILE A 156 10.14 17.06 -19.49
C ILE A 156 10.01 16.68 -20.97
N ASP A 157 8.78 16.51 -21.43
CA ASP A 157 8.49 16.52 -22.86
C ASP A 157 8.44 17.99 -23.30
N ILE A 158 9.09 18.30 -24.42
CA ILE A 158 9.12 19.64 -24.99
C ILE A 158 7.76 20.03 -25.60
N SER A 159 6.76 19.17 -25.47
CA SER A 159 5.37 19.44 -25.81
C SER A 159 4.72 20.32 -24.74
N PRO A 160 4.05 21.42 -25.11
CA PRO A 160 3.68 22.47 -24.15
C PRO A 160 2.53 22.13 -23.19
N ASP A 161 1.98 20.92 -23.20
CA ASP A 161 0.61 20.75 -22.70
C ASP A 161 0.43 20.03 -21.36
N ILE A 162 1.45 19.44 -20.74
CA ILE A 162 1.25 18.81 -19.40
C ILE A 162 2.46 19.09 -18.50
N ARG A 163 2.43 20.23 -17.85
CA ARG A 163 3.34 20.54 -16.73
C ARG A 163 2.57 20.47 -15.42
N CYS A 164 3.21 19.93 -14.37
CA CYS A 164 2.73 20.16 -13.02
C CYS A 164 2.85 21.66 -12.71
N VAL A 165 1.73 22.32 -12.70
CA VAL A 165 1.66 23.76 -12.44
C VAL A 165 1.20 23.95 -11.01
N SER A 166 1.99 24.63 -10.18
CA SER A 166 1.53 25.09 -8.88
C SER A 166 0.88 26.46 -9.04
N VAL A 167 -0.39 26.56 -8.65
CA VAL A 167 -1.07 27.85 -8.53
C VAL A 167 -0.66 28.45 -7.18
N GLN A 168 -0.06 29.64 -7.20
CA GLN A 168 0.22 30.38 -5.98
C GLN A 168 -1.07 31.04 -5.47
N GLU A 169 -1.13 31.37 -4.16
CA GLU A 169 -2.31 32.01 -3.54
C GLU A 169 -2.73 33.33 -4.22
N ASN A 170 -1.84 33.95 -4.97
CA ASN A 170 -2.13 35.17 -5.76
C ASN A 170 -2.72 34.89 -7.16
N GLY A 171 -2.91 33.60 -7.52
CA GLY A 171 -3.45 33.20 -8.82
C GLY A 171 -2.44 33.17 -9.98
N ASP A 172 -1.15 33.43 -9.72
CA ASP A 172 -0.11 33.34 -10.73
C ASP A 172 0.30 31.89 -10.98
N VAL A 173 0.43 31.53 -12.23
CA VAL A 173 0.84 30.20 -12.71
C VAL A 173 2.34 30.26 -13.02
N LYS A 174 3.11 29.36 -12.40
CA LYS A 174 4.54 29.17 -12.69
C LYS A 174 4.77 27.90 -13.47
#